data_aa766f8ecf33e62eea6035fb0a9f13bc
#
_entry.id   aa766f8ecf33e62eea6035fb0a9f13bc
#
_cell.length_a   1.000
_cell.length_b   1.000
_cell.length_c   1.000
_cell.angle_alpha   90.00
_cell.angle_beta   90.00
_cell.angle_gamma   90.00
#
_symmetry.space_group_name_H-M   'P 1'
#
loop_
_entity.id
_entity.type
_entity.pdbx_description
1 polymer ?
#
loop_
_entity_poly.entity_id
_entity_poly.type
_entity_poly.pdbx_seq_one_letter_code
_entity_poly.pdbx_strand_id
1 'polypeptide(L)'
;KPSATPNRINVVGTYYHRDNIEQILDPNPKMNKRGKWDEGEVIYHHAYFQRPCQLVPEPNNPSDPNAIMVMYDGKLIGYIPKEETSVVHRVIQDNNRIPILTIRSGPYTVFMNGEYVDRDDANYTAFIDLQ
;
A
#
# COMPACT_ATOMS: atom_id res chain seq x y z
N LYS A 1 0.36 -12.36 29.67
CA LYS A 1 1.01 -11.45 28.77
C LYS A 1 0.04 -10.75 27.85
N PRO A 2 0.02 -9.45 27.85
CA PRO A 2 -0.86 -8.74 26.92
C PRO A 2 -0.45 -9.03 25.48
N SER A 3 -1.41 -9.17 24.64
CA SER A 3 -1.15 -9.28 23.21
C SER A 3 -0.54 -7.97 22.74
N ALA A 4 0.56 -8.08 22.09
CA ALA A 4 1.18 -6.91 21.50
C ALA A 4 0.31 -6.35 20.40
N THR A 5 0.30 -5.04 20.27
CA THR A 5 -0.25 -4.41 19.06
C THR A 5 0.56 -4.92 17.88
N PRO A 6 -0.08 -5.38 16.82
CA PRO A 6 0.66 -5.79 15.63
C PRO A 6 1.55 -4.64 15.15
N ASN A 7 2.80 -4.94 14.84
CA ASN A 7 3.68 -3.94 14.27
C ASN A 7 3.34 -3.65 12.81
N ARG A 8 2.79 -4.64 12.13
CA ARG A 8 2.45 -4.52 10.71
C ARG A 8 1.00 -4.87 10.48
N ILE A 9 0.30 -4.01 9.76
CA ILE A 9 -1.12 -4.18 9.46
C ILE A 9 -1.30 -4.00 7.96
N ASN A 10 -1.93 -4.97 7.31
CA ASN A 10 -2.24 -4.88 5.89
C ASN A 10 -3.28 -3.80 5.64
N VAL A 11 -3.10 -3.06 4.55
CA VAL A 11 -4.09 -2.09 4.09
C VAL A 11 -5.01 -2.78 3.10
N VAL A 12 -6.31 -2.67 3.31
CA VAL A 12 -7.31 -3.30 2.45
C VAL A 12 -7.99 -2.26 1.57
N GLY A 13 -8.64 -2.73 0.50
CA GLY A 13 -9.38 -1.84 -0.40
C GLY A 13 -8.50 -1.05 -1.36
N THR A 14 -7.21 -1.37 -1.47
CA THR A 14 -6.30 -0.64 -2.36
C THR A 14 -6.72 -0.72 -3.82
N TYR A 15 -7.37 -1.81 -4.21
CA TYR A 15 -7.84 -1.97 -5.58
C TYR A 15 -8.77 -0.83 -6.00
N TYR A 16 -9.62 -0.37 -5.09
CA TYR A 16 -10.59 0.68 -5.37
C TYR A 16 -9.98 2.08 -5.36
N HIS A 17 -8.71 2.20 -5.00
CA HIS A 17 -8.01 3.49 -4.89
C HIS A 17 -6.72 3.48 -5.71
N ARG A 18 -6.67 2.69 -6.77
CA ARG A 18 -5.48 2.53 -7.60
C ARG A 18 -5.03 3.86 -8.20
N ASP A 19 -5.99 4.69 -8.63
CA ASP A 19 -5.64 5.98 -9.22
C ASP A 19 -4.87 6.86 -8.24
N ASN A 20 -5.31 6.87 -6.98
CA ASN A 20 -4.61 7.61 -5.94
C ASN A 20 -3.21 7.06 -5.69
N ILE A 21 -3.09 5.74 -5.65
CA ILE A 21 -1.80 5.08 -5.43
C ILE A 21 -0.84 5.42 -6.55
N GLU A 22 -1.29 5.34 -7.79
CA GLU A 22 -0.44 5.62 -8.94
C GLU A 22 0.06 7.05 -8.98
N GLN A 23 -0.72 7.98 -8.44
CA GLN A 23 -0.33 9.40 -8.40
C GLN A 23 0.83 9.67 -7.44
N ILE A 24 1.03 8.83 -6.43
CA ILE A 24 2.09 9.06 -5.44
C ILE A 24 3.34 8.22 -5.69
N LEU A 25 3.28 7.22 -6.55
CA LEU A 25 4.41 6.33 -6.81
C LEU A 25 5.30 6.87 -7.92
N ASP A 26 6.61 6.66 -7.76
CA ASP A 26 7.58 6.99 -8.79
C ASP A 26 7.73 5.83 -9.77
N PRO A 27 8.08 6.11 -11.03
CA PRO A 27 8.35 5.03 -11.98
C PRO A 27 9.60 4.25 -11.57
N ASN A 28 9.58 2.94 -11.87
CA ASN A 28 10.74 2.10 -11.63
C ASN A 28 11.77 2.34 -12.73
N PRO A 29 13.00 2.77 -12.40
CA PRO A 29 14.04 3.03 -13.41
C PRO A 29 14.36 1.84 -14.29
N LYS A 30 14.17 0.61 -13.80
CA LYS A 30 14.43 -0.58 -14.60
C LYS A 30 13.52 -0.70 -15.81
N MET A 31 12.37 -0.04 -15.81
CA MET A 31 11.48 -0.04 -16.97
C MET A 31 12.15 0.57 -18.21
N ASN A 32 13.11 1.46 -18.01
CA ASN A 32 13.84 2.10 -19.10
C ASN A 32 15.02 1.26 -19.61
N LYS A 33 15.22 0.06 -19.04
CA LYS A 33 16.36 -0.80 -19.39
C LYS A 33 15.92 -2.07 -20.08
N ARG A 34 14.85 -2.00 -20.86
CA ARG A 34 14.43 -3.13 -21.70
C ARG A 34 15.57 -3.55 -22.60
N GLY A 35 15.70 -4.84 -22.83
CA GLY A 35 16.81 -5.42 -23.55
C GLY A 35 17.96 -5.89 -22.65
N LYS A 36 17.92 -5.53 -21.37
CA LYS A 36 18.89 -5.99 -20.38
C LYS A 36 18.27 -6.85 -19.28
N TRP A 37 17.03 -7.27 -19.50
CA TRP A 37 16.31 -8.11 -18.53
C TRP A 37 16.58 -9.58 -18.82
N ASP A 38 16.65 -10.37 -17.76
CA ASP A 38 16.82 -11.80 -17.86
C ASP A 38 15.49 -12.49 -18.16
N GLU A 39 15.58 -13.69 -18.74
CA GLU A 39 14.42 -14.53 -18.98
C GLU A 39 13.67 -14.77 -17.65
N GLY A 40 12.37 -14.55 -17.65
CA GLY A 40 11.54 -14.72 -16.46
C GLY A 40 11.61 -13.60 -15.44
N GLU A 41 12.41 -12.58 -15.68
CA GLU A 41 12.53 -11.46 -14.75
C GLU A 41 11.23 -10.66 -14.71
N VAL A 42 10.77 -10.33 -13.50
CA VAL A 42 9.57 -9.54 -13.26
C VAL A 42 9.99 -8.14 -12.82
N ILE A 43 9.56 -7.14 -13.58
CA ILE A 43 9.88 -5.73 -13.27
C ILE A 43 8.59 -4.99 -12.99
N TYR A 44 8.43 -4.52 -11.76
CA TYR A 44 7.26 -3.70 -11.40
C TYR A 44 7.36 -2.33 -12.04
N HIS A 45 6.20 -1.79 -12.47
CA HIS A 45 6.16 -0.51 -13.17
C HIS A 45 6.53 0.66 -12.26
N HIS A 46 6.29 0.53 -10.97
CA HIS A 46 6.55 1.59 -9.99
C HIS A 46 7.60 1.18 -8.98
N ALA A 47 8.33 2.15 -8.50
CA ALA A 47 9.35 1.96 -7.50
C ALA A 47 8.71 1.68 -6.13
N TYR A 48 9.47 1.01 -5.27
CA TYR A 48 9.10 0.75 -3.89
C TYR A 48 8.83 2.08 -3.17
N PHE A 49 7.74 2.12 -2.42
CA PHE A 49 7.31 3.32 -1.70
C PHE A 49 7.28 3.02 -0.20
N GLN A 50 7.89 3.90 0.59
CA GLN A 50 7.84 3.78 2.06
C GLN A 50 7.95 5.17 2.66
N ARG A 51 6.85 5.67 3.23
CA ARG A 51 6.78 7.02 3.79
C ARG A 51 5.82 7.06 4.97
N PRO A 52 6.00 8.01 5.89
CA PRO A 52 4.98 8.26 6.90
C PRO A 52 3.63 8.60 6.26
N CYS A 53 2.56 8.15 6.89
CA CYS A 53 1.22 8.40 6.40
C CYS A 53 0.33 8.87 7.55
N GLN A 54 -0.95 9.11 7.26
CA GLN A 54 -1.94 9.49 8.26
C GLN A 54 -3.00 8.40 8.36
N LEU A 55 -3.39 8.11 9.59
CA LEU A 55 -4.52 7.22 9.88
C LEU A 55 -5.66 8.10 10.36
N VAL A 56 -6.73 8.16 9.58
CA VAL A 56 -7.81 9.12 9.81
C VAL A 56 -9.12 8.37 10.03
N PRO A 57 -9.69 8.44 11.25
CA PRO A 57 -11.01 7.83 11.48
C PRO A 57 -12.06 8.44 10.57
N GLU A 58 -13.02 7.61 10.17
CA GLU A 58 -14.13 8.03 9.31
C GLU A 58 -15.45 7.65 9.98
N PRO A 59 -15.87 8.41 11.02
CA PRO A 59 -17.06 8.04 11.80
C PRO A 59 -18.37 8.07 11.00
N ASN A 60 -18.38 8.78 9.89
CA ASN A 60 -19.56 8.86 9.02
C ASN A 60 -19.54 7.84 7.88
N ASN A 61 -18.64 6.86 7.94
CA ASN A 61 -18.61 5.81 6.94
C ASN A 61 -19.93 5.02 6.98
N PRO A 62 -20.63 4.90 5.84
CA PRO A 62 -21.95 4.27 5.84
C PRO A 62 -21.92 2.77 6.13
N SER A 63 -20.79 2.13 5.90
CA SER A 63 -20.67 0.68 6.11
C SER A 63 -20.09 0.34 7.48
N ASP A 64 -19.27 1.24 8.06
CA ASP A 64 -18.59 0.95 9.32
C ASP A 64 -18.20 2.26 10.01
N PRO A 65 -18.88 2.64 11.10
CA PRO A 65 -18.54 3.88 11.81
C PRO A 65 -17.17 3.83 12.50
N ASN A 66 -16.57 2.64 12.61
CA ASN A 66 -15.24 2.48 13.17
C ASN A 66 -14.13 2.48 12.11
N ALA A 67 -14.47 2.72 10.85
CA ALA A 67 -13.51 2.68 9.75
C ALA A 67 -12.38 3.68 9.97
N ILE A 68 -11.18 3.30 9.56
CA ILE A 68 -10.00 4.14 9.61
C ILE A 68 -9.39 4.18 8.22
N MET A 69 -9.29 5.37 7.66
CA MET A 69 -8.66 5.60 6.36
C MET A 69 -7.15 5.63 6.50
N VAL A 70 -6.47 5.03 5.53
CA VAL A 70 -5.03 5.20 5.36
C VAL A 70 -4.84 6.26 4.29
N MET A 71 -4.29 7.41 4.69
CA MET A 71 -4.17 8.59 3.84
C MET A 71 -2.71 8.96 3.64
N TYR A 72 -2.39 9.40 2.45
CA TYR A 72 -1.08 9.97 2.17
C TYR A 72 -1.26 11.18 1.23
N ASP A 73 -0.68 12.30 1.61
CA ASP A 73 -0.71 13.53 0.79
C ASP A 73 -2.15 13.90 0.38
N GLY A 74 -3.08 13.76 1.32
CA GLY A 74 -4.49 14.05 1.08
C GLY A 74 -5.23 13.03 0.23
N LYS A 75 -4.61 11.90 -0.12
CA LYS A 75 -5.21 10.88 -0.97
C LYS A 75 -5.54 9.63 -0.17
N LEU A 76 -6.71 9.08 -0.40
CA LEU A 76 -7.14 7.84 0.23
C LEU A 76 -6.48 6.65 -0.48
N ILE A 77 -5.69 5.89 0.28
CA ILE A 77 -4.97 4.73 -0.23
C ILE A 77 -5.76 3.44 0.00
N GLY A 78 -6.38 3.33 1.14
CA GLY A 78 -7.16 2.18 1.53
C GLY A 78 -7.61 2.31 2.98
N TYR A 79 -7.92 1.19 3.59
CA TYR A 79 -8.48 1.16 4.94
C TYR A 79 -7.74 0.15 5.82
N ILE A 80 -7.81 0.38 7.12
CA ILE A 80 -7.42 -0.61 8.11
C ILE A 80 -8.44 -1.75 8.09
N PRO A 81 -8.01 -3.02 8.13
CA PRO A 81 -8.95 -4.14 8.21
C PRO A 81 -9.92 -3.96 9.38
N LYS A 82 -11.17 -4.32 9.17
CA LYS A 82 -12.24 -4.11 10.15
C LYS A 82 -11.90 -4.72 11.51
N GLU A 83 -11.30 -5.90 11.51
CA GLU A 83 -10.97 -6.63 12.74
C GLU A 83 -9.83 -5.99 13.53
N GLU A 84 -9.11 -5.02 12.95
CA GLU A 84 -8.00 -4.36 13.62
C GLU A 84 -8.26 -2.90 13.95
N THR A 85 -9.46 -2.38 13.65
CA THR A 85 -9.75 -0.97 13.86
C THR A 85 -9.73 -0.57 15.34
N SER A 86 -10.18 -1.45 16.24
CA SER A 86 -10.19 -1.10 17.67
C SER A 86 -8.77 -0.91 18.21
N VAL A 87 -7.85 -1.76 17.78
CA VAL A 87 -6.44 -1.64 18.17
C VAL A 87 -5.84 -0.35 17.60
N VAL A 88 -6.11 -0.07 16.33
CA VAL A 88 -5.55 1.10 15.66
C VAL A 88 -6.13 2.39 16.24
N HIS A 89 -7.41 2.42 16.63
CA HIS A 89 -7.95 3.60 17.31
C HIS A 89 -7.17 3.95 18.58
N ARG A 90 -6.74 2.93 19.34
CA ARG A 90 -5.91 3.17 20.51
C ARG A 90 -4.54 3.72 20.13
N VAL A 91 -3.97 3.22 19.05
CA VAL A 91 -2.67 3.67 18.56
C VAL A 91 -2.74 5.13 18.09
N ILE A 92 -3.82 5.52 17.43
CA ILE A 92 -4.01 6.91 16.98
C ILE A 92 -4.01 7.87 18.17
N GLN A 93 -4.57 7.44 19.31
CA GLN A 93 -4.60 8.28 20.51
C GLN A 93 -3.22 8.41 21.16
N ASP A 94 -2.29 7.54 20.82
CA ASP A 94 -0.91 7.60 21.28
C ASP A 94 -0.07 8.36 20.26
N ASN A 95 0.11 9.65 20.48
CA ASN A 95 0.77 10.54 19.52
C ASN A 95 2.27 10.24 19.34
N ASN A 96 2.82 9.26 20.06
CA ASN A 96 4.22 8.91 19.93
C ASN A 96 4.51 7.92 18.80
N ARG A 97 3.47 7.43 18.13
CA ARG A 97 3.61 6.42 17.09
C ARG A 97 3.36 7.04 15.72
N ILE A 98 4.29 6.78 14.82
CA ILE A 98 4.21 7.29 13.44
C ILE A 98 3.97 6.09 12.52
N PRO A 99 2.81 6.05 11.84
CA PRO A 99 2.58 4.96 10.89
C PRO A 99 3.40 5.18 9.62
N ILE A 100 4.06 4.11 9.18
CA ILE A 100 4.83 4.12 7.93
C ILE A 100 4.11 3.27 6.92
N LEU A 101 3.72 3.88 5.81
CA LEU A 101 3.04 3.20 4.71
C LEU A 101 4.07 2.66 3.73
N THR A 102 3.98 1.37 3.45
CA THR A 102 4.75 0.73 2.39
C THR A 102 3.81 0.30 1.29
N ILE A 103 4.15 0.63 0.05
CA ILE A 103 3.43 0.16 -1.14
C ILE A 103 4.45 -0.45 -2.07
N ARG A 104 4.15 -1.64 -2.57
CA ARG A 104 5.02 -2.35 -3.49
C ARG A 104 4.20 -3.23 -4.42
N SER A 105 4.86 -3.92 -5.34
CA SER A 105 4.22 -4.80 -6.31
C SER A 105 3.37 -3.98 -7.29
N GLY A 106 2.13 -4.38 -7.55
CA GLY A 106 1.27 -3.73 -8.52
C GLY A 106 1.56 -4.17 -9.95
N PRO A 107 1.18 -3.36 -10.91
CA PRO A 107 1.42 -3.68 -12.32
C PRO A 107 2.88 -3.97 -12.61
N TYR A 108 3.12 -4.98 -13.44
CA TYR A 108 4.48 -5.39 -13.77
C TYR A 108 4.56 -5.87 -15.22
N THR A 109 5.80 -5.98 -15.70
CA THR A 109 6.11 -6.59 -16.99
C THR A 109 7.05 -7.75 -16.73
N VAL A 110 6.80 -8.87 -17.38
CA VAL A 110 7.70 -10.03 -17.32
C VAL A 110 8.30 -10.27 -18.71
N PHE A 111 9.59 -10.56 -18.75
CA PHE A 111 10.27 -10.90 -20.00
C PHE A 111 10.31 -12.41 -20.15
N MET A 112 9.62 -12.96 -21.13
CA MET A 112 9.53 -14.40 -21.35
C MET A 112 9.55 -14.71 -22.85
N ASN A 113 10.36 -15.69 -23.24
CA ASN A 113 10.45 -16.16 -24.61
C ASN A 113 10.72 -15.03 -25.63
N GLY A 114 11.55 -14.06 -25.21
CA GLY A 114 11.87 -12.93 -26.05
C GLY A 114 10.81 -11.85 -26.13
N GLU A 115 9.75 -11.95 -25.31
CA GLU A 115 8.64 -11.02 -25.33
C GLU A 115 8.46 -10.34 -24.00
N TYR A 116 7.93 -9.12 -24.03
CA TYR A 116 7.56 -8.34 -22.85
C TYR A 116 6.07 -8.45 -22.65
N VAL A 117 5.66 -9.08 -21.55
CA VAL A 117 4.26 -9.32 -21.24
C VAL A 117 3.85 -8.45 -20.05
N ASP A 118 2.90 -7.55 -20.26
CA ASP A 118 2.41 -6.64 -19.25
C ASP A 118 1.27 -7.26 -18.45
N ARG A 119 1.27 -7.01 -17.15
CA ARG A 119 0.20 -7.37 -16.24
C ARG A 119 -0.27 -6.09 -15.55
N ASP A 120 -1.12 -5.34 -16.24
CA ASP A 120 -1.54 -4.02 -15.80
C ASP A 120 -2.58 -4.05 -14.67
N ASP A 121 -3.24 -5.18 -14.49
CA ASP A 121 -4.29 -5.36 -13.50
C ASP A 121 -3.82 -5.95 -12.17
N ALA A 122 -2.52 -6.21 -12.04
CA ALA A 122 -1.98 -6.77 -10.80
C ALA A 122 -2.14 -5.79 -9.64
N ASN A 123 -2.53 -6.30 -8.48
CA ASN A 123 -2.80 -5.49 -7.31
C ASN A 123 -1.52 -5.05 -6.61
N TYR A 124 -1.56 -3.85 -6.04
CA TYR A 124 -0.51 -3.38 -5.13
C TYR A 124 -0.61 -4.12 -3.80
N THR A 125 0.53 -4.31 -3.17
CA THR A 125 0.61 -4.74 -1.78
C THR A 125 0.87 -3.49 -0.95
N ALA A 126 0.03 -3.25 0.05
CA ALA A 126 0.19 -2.11 0.94
C ALA A 126 0.03 -2.54 2.38
N PHE A 127 0.88 -2.02 3.23
CA PHE A 127 0.78 -2.26 4.67
C PHE A 127 1.33 -1.06 5.43
N ILE A 128 0.96 -0.96 6.70
CA ILE A 128 1.53 0.04 7.59
C ILE A 128 2.33 -0.64 8.69
N ASP A 129 3.42 -0.01 9.07
CA ASP A 129 4.19 -0.39 10.26
C ASP A 129 3.98 0.70 11.30
N LEU A 130 3.68 0.28 12.52
CA LEU A 130 3.46 1.17 13.65
C LEU A 130 4.76 1.25 14.44
N GLN A 131 5.38 2.39 14.37
CA GLN A 131 6.66 2.63 15.04
C GLN A 131 6.49 3.01 16.50
#